data_1a53dd07ae71cc03e2d1fdc5b556d751
#
_entry.id   1a53dd07ae71cc03e2d1fdc5b556d751
#
_cell.length_a   1.000
_cell.length_b   1.000
_cell.length_c   1.000
_cell.angle_alpha   90.00
_cell.angle_beta   90.00
_cell.angle_gamma   90.00
#
_symmetry.space_group_name_H-M   'P 1'
#
loop_
_entity.id
_entity.type
_entity.pdbx_description
1 polymer ?
#
loop_
_entity_poly.entity_id
_entity_poly.type
_entity_poly.pdbx_seq_one_letter_code
_entity_poly.pdbx_strand_id
1 'polypeptide(L)'
;MAKQILYGTDARNALLAGVNKLADTVKITLGPKGRNVVLDKKYGAPLITNDGVTIAKEIELEDPAENMGAQLVKEVATKTNDAAGDGTTTASLLAQAFIREGMKNVAAGANPMVLRRGIAKAVDRAVETLKANSKKVNGTEDIARVGTISAGDEVIGRLIAGAMEKVTADGVITVEESKSAETGSEVVEGMQFDRGYISPYMVTDTDKMEAVIDDAYVLITDKKISNIQEVLPLLEQIVQAGKKLVIIAEDVEGEALSTLIINKLRGTFTCVAVKAPGFGDRRKDMLRDIAILTGGEVITSELGLELKDTTIAQLGRARQVKINKDNTTIVDGAGDPTEIKNRVSQIRAAIETTTSEFDREKLQERLAKLAGGVAVIKVGAATEVEMKEKKLRIEDALNATKAAVEEGIVSGGGVAFLNCIKSVEELCATLEGDELTGAKIVAKALEEPARQIAANAGLEGAVVIDKIKNEHKVGFGFDAATEKYVDMFEAGIIDPTKVSRSALQNAASVASTVLTTESLVFEKKEEHPAPAMPADGGMGGMY
;
A
#
# COMPACT_ATOMS: atom_id res chain seq x y z
N MET A 1 34.52 1.63 -7.89
CA MET A 1 34.31 0.17 -7.98
C MET A 1 34.22 -0.26 -9.44
N ALA A 2 34.82 -1.40 -9.81
CA ALA A 2 34.73 -1.92 -11.18
C ALA A 2 33.30 -2.42 -11.45
N LYS A 3 32.81 -2.23 -12.68
CA LYS A 3 31.51 -2.74 -13.12
C LYS A 3 31.70 -4.06 -13.88
N GLN A 4 30.79 -4.98 -13.64
CA GLN A 4 30.63 -6.20 -14.44
C GLN A 4 29.47 -5.97 -15.41
N ILE A 5 29.60 -6.49 -16.63
CA ILE A 5 28.58 -6.34 -17.68
C ILE A 5 28.24 -7.73 -18.21
N LEU A 6 26.96 -8.07 -18.25
CA LEU A 6 26.41 -9.25 -18.93
C LEU A 6 25.62 -8.81 -20.15
N TYR A 7 25.63 -9.63 -21.20
CA TYR A 7 24.94 -9.35 -22.46
C TYR A 7 24.07 -10.53 -22.90
N GLY A 8 23.08 -10.23 -23.72
CA GLY A 8 22.31 -11.20 -24.49
C GLY A 8 21.65 -12.26 -23.59
N THR A 9 21.90 -13.51 -23.92
CA THR A 9 21.28 -14.67 -23.24
C THR A 9 21.64 -14.74 -21.75
N ASP A 10 22.89 -14.43 -21.38
CA ASP A 10 23.32 -14.52 -19.99
C ASP A 10 22.62 -13.46 -19.12
N ALA A 11 22.49 -12.24 -19.65
CA ALA A 11 21.76 -11.16 -18.99
C ALA A 11 20.27 -11.54 -18.80
N ARG A 12 19.63 -12.07 -19.84
CA ARG A 12 18.23 -12.49 -19.79
C ARG A 12 17.98 -13.66 -18.83
N ASN A 13 18.89 -14.65 -18.83
CA ASN A 13 18.77 -15.80 -17.92
C ASN A 13 18.94 -15.40 -16.45
N ALA A 14 19.89 -14.51 -16.14
CA ALA A 14 20.08 -14.00 -14.79
C ALA A 14 18.84 -13.22 -14.29
N LEU A 15 18.29 -12.32 -15.13
CA LEU A 15 17.04 -11.62 -14.80
C LEU A 15 15.90 -12.59 -14.53
N LEU A 16 15.68 -13.57 -15.44
CA LEU A 16 14.61 -14.55 -15.30
C LEU A 16 14.76 -15.41 -14.04
N ALA A 17 15.99 -15.78 -13.69
CA ALA A 17 16.26 -16.53 -12.46
C ALA A 17 15.84 -15.72 -11.22
N GLY A 18 16.19 -14.44 -11.16
CA GLY A 18 15.79 -13.55 -10.07
C GLY A 18 14.27 -13.34 -9.99
N VAL A 19 13.63 -13.09 -11.15
CA VAL A 19 12.16 -13.00 -11.26
C VAL A 19 11.50 -14.27 -10.72
N ASN A 20 11.98 -15.44 -11.11
CA ASN A 20 11.41 -16.72 -10.66
C ASN A 20 11.60 -16.91 -9.16
N LYS A 21 12.79 -16.65 -8.59
CA LYS A 21 13.03 -16.82 -7.16
C LYS A 21 12.07 -15.99 -6.32
N LEU A 22 11.83 -14.72 -6.69
CA LEU A 22 10.89 -13.89 -5.95
C LEU A 22 9.44 -14.35 -6.17
N ALA A 23 9.00 -14.47 -7.43
CA ALA A 23 7.61 -14.80 -7.73
C ALA A 23 7.21 -16.19 -7.22
N ASP A 24 8.10 -17.19 -7.28
CA ASP A 24 7.85 -18.53 -6.76
C ASP A 24 7.70 -18.54 -5.23
N THR A 25 8.39 -17.64 -4.53
CA THR A 25 8.24 -17.48 -3.08
C THR A 25 6.90 -16.83 -2.72
N VAL A 26 6.45 -15.85 -3.52
CA VAL A 26 5.22 -15.10 -3.23
C VAL A 26 3.97 -15.88 -3.65
N LYS A 27 3.95 -16.53 -4.82
CA LYS A 27 2.75 -17.16 -5.41
C LYS A 27 2.14 -18.29 -4.59
N ILE A 28 2.91 -18.90 -3.68
CA ILE A 28 2.40 -19.98 -2.80
C ILE A 28 1.37 -19.47 -1.78
N THR A 29 1.28 -18.16 -1.59
CA THR A 29 0.32 -17.53 -0.67
C THR A 29 -1.05 -17.31 -1.31
N LEU A 30 -1.18 -17.46 -2.65
CA LEU A 30 -2.38 -17.10 -3.40
C LEU A 30 -3.54 -18.07 -3.18
N GLY A 31 -4.73 -17.51 -2.93
CA GLY A 31 -5.99 -18.24 -2.85
C GLY A 31 -6.27 -18.85 -1.47
N PRO A 32 -7.46 -19.49 -1.29
CA PRO A 32 -7.96 -19.93 0.02
C PRO A 32 -7.14 -21.07 0.64
N LYS A 33 -6.37 -21.81 -0.16
CA LYS A 33 -5.42 -22.84 0.31
C LYS A 33 -3.97 -22.39 0.17
N GLY A 34 -3.73 -21.08 0.00
CA GLY A 34 -2.42 -20.46 0.07
C GLY A 34 -1.76 -20.67 1.44
N ARG A 35 -0.42 -20.64 1.46
CA ARG A 35 0.37 -20.88 2.67
C ARG A 35 1.17 -19.64 3.03
N ASN A 36 1.50 -19.52 4.31
CA ASN A 36 2.33 -18.43 4.80
C ASN A 36 3.82 -18.66 4.46
N VAL A 37 4.54 -17.55 4.38
CA VAL A 37 6.00 -17.50 4.31
C VAL A 37 6.53 -17.03 5.66
N VAL A 38 7.64 -17.61 6.11
CA VAL A 38 8.35 -17.19 7.31
C VAL A 38 9.54 -16.33 6.90
N LEU A 39 9.57 -15.10 7.40
CA LEU A 39 10.63 -14.13 7.12
C LEU A 39 11.51 -13.99 8.37
N ASP A 40 12.82 -14.12 8.19
CA ASP A 40 13.79 -13.87 9.25
C ASP A 40 13.86 -12.37 9.56
N LYS A 41 13.98 -12.05 10.83
CA LYS A 41 14.17 -10.68 11.30
C LYS A 41 15.45 -10.59 12.11
N LYS A 42 16.29 -9.60 11.81
CA LYS A 42 17.57 -9.38 12.55
C LYS A 42 17.37 -9.22 14.05
N TYR A 43 16.20 -8.73 14.46
CA TYR A 43 15.82 -8.53 15.85
C TYR A 43 14.36 -8.94 16.04
N GLY A 44 14.07 -9.67 17.13
CA GLY A 44 12.74 -10.15 17.47
C GLY A 44 12.40 -11.53 16.92
N ALA A 45 11.10 -11.87 16.92
CA ALA A 45 10.62 -13.13 16.37
C ALA A 45 10.50 -13.06 14.84
N PRO A 46 10.67 -14.21 14.13
CA PRO A 46 10.38 -14.28 12.70
C PRO A 46 8.96 -13.81 12.39
N LEU A 47 8.79 -13.13 11.26
CA LEU A 47 7.48 -12.71 10.79
C LEU A 47 6.87 -13.82 9.94
N ILE A 48 5.65 -14.23 10.29
CA ILE A 48 4.85 -15.16 9.48
C ILE A 48 3.79 -14.32 8.75
N THR A 49 3.77 -14.40 7.43
CA THR A 49 2.85 -13.60 6.61
C THR A 49 2.51 -14.28 5.29
N ASN A 50 1.36 -13.92 4.72
CA ASN A 50 0.94 -14.23 3.35
C ASN A 50 0.85 -12.97 2.47
N ASP A 51 1.16 -11.79 3.02
CA ASP A 51 1.18 -10.55 2.23
C ASP A 51 2.34 -10.53 1.23
N GLY A 52 1.98 -10.44 -0.05
CA GLY A 52 2.93 -10.50 -1.15
C GLY A 52 3.94 -9.35 -1.17
N VAL A 53 3.55 -8.13 -0.81
CA VAL A 53 4.47 -6.98 -0.82
C VAL A 53 5.47 -7.07 0.34
N THR A 54 5.03 -7.50 1.52
CA THR A 54 5.92 -7.71 2.67
C THR A 54 6.96 -8.78 2.37
N ILE A 55 6.53 -9.90 1.76
CA ILE A 55 7.46 -10.97 1.34
C ILE A 55 8.43 -10.43 0.28
N ALA A 56 7.94 -9.74 -0.74
CA ALA A 56 8.77 -9.23 -1.83
C ALA A 56 9.83 -8.22 -1.34
N LYS A 57 9.50 -7.39 -0.35
CA LYS A 57 10.42 -6.39 0.23
C LYS A 57 11.61 -7.03 0.94
N GLU A 58 11.44 -8.18 1.57
CA GLU A 58 12.48 -8.88 2.31
C GLU A 58 13.41 -9.72 1.42
N ILE A 59 13.02 -9.99 0.15
CA ILE A 59 13.85 -10.80 -0.74
C ILE A 59 14.99 -9.96 -1.31
N GLU A 60 16.21 -10.37 -0.96
CA GLU A 60 17.47 -9.88 -1.50
C GLU A 60 18.34 -11.08 -1.87
N LEU A 61 18.78 -11.15 -3.12
CA LEU A 61 19.54 -12.30 -3.63
C LEU A 61 21.04 -12.02 -3.59
N GLU A 62 21.81 -13.06 -3.34
CA GLU A 62 23.26 -12.96 -3.22
C GLU A 62 23.96 -12.61 -4.54
N ASP A 63 23.45 -13.13 -5.66
CA ASP A 63 23.94 -12.79 -7.01
C ASP A 63 23.36 -11.44 -7.45
N PRO A 64 24.20 -10.42 -7.73
CA PRO A 64 23.71 -9.09 -8.09
C PRO A 64 22.90 -9.07 -9.39
N ALA A 65 23.22 -9.91 -10.38
CA ALA A 65 22.49 -9.95 -11.65
C ALA A 65 21.10 -10.57 -11.48
N GLU A 66 20.99 -11.66 -10.71
CA GLU A 66 19.69 -12.24 -10.36
C GLU A 66 18.89 -11.28 -9.46
N ASN A 67 19.56 -10.61 -8.51
CA ASN A 67 18.91 -9.65 -7.63
C ASN A 67 18.25 -8.51 -8.39
N MET A 68 18.84 -8.05 -9.52
CA MET A 68 18.18 -7.07 -10.39
C MET A 68 16.82 -7.56 -10.91
N GLY A 69 16.73 -8.84 -11.28
CA GLY A 69 15.45 -9.45 -11.68
C GLY A 69 14.43 -9.49 -10.55
N ALA A 70 14.87 -9.86 -9.35
CA ALA A 70 14.01 -9.86 -8.16
C ALA A 70 13.53 -8.44 -7.81
N GLN A 71 14.41 -7.43 -7.85
CA GLN A 71 14.05 -6.03 -7.57
C GLN A 71 13.00 -5.48 -8.54
N LEU A 72 13.03 -5.88 -9.82
CA LEU A 72 12.01 -5.48 -10.80
C LEU A 72 10.62 -6.04 -10.46
N VAL A 73 10.52 -7.30 -9.99
CA VAL A 73 9.23 -7.85 -9.53
C VAL A 73 8.81 -7.23 -8.19
N LYS A 74 9.76 -6.94 -7.31
CA LYS A 74 9.49 -6.19 -6.06
C LYS A 74 8.87 -4.82 -6.37
N GLU A 75 9.33 -4.13 -7.42
CA GLU A 75 8.73 -2.88 -7.86
C GLU A 75 7.28 -3.06 -8.31
N VAL A 76 6.97 -4.16 -9.04
CA VAL A 76 5.57 -4.49 -9.44
C VAL A 76 4.68 -4.63 -8.20
N ALA A 77 5.11 -5.40 -7.20
CA ALA A 77 4.37 -5.59 -5.96
C ALA A 77 4.16 -4.26 -5.23
N THR A 78 5.22 -3.44 -5.09
CA THR A 78 5.16 -2.15 -4.40
C THR A 78 4.23 -1.18 -5.11
N LYS A 79 4.32 -1.04 -6.44
CA LYS A 79 3.44 -0.15 -7.22
C LYS A 79 1.98 -0.58 -7.17
N THR A 80 1.72 -1.88 -7.12
CA THR A 80 0.36 -2.40 -7.00
C THR A 80 -0.20 -2.11 -5.61
N ASN A 81 0.61 -2.28 -4.57
CA ASN A 81 0.26 -1.90 -3.21
C ASN A 81 -0.05 -0.40 -3.10
N ASP A 82 0.80 0.47 -3.66
CA ASP A 82 0.61 1.92 -3.64
C ASP A 82 -0.70 2.35 -4.36
N ALA A 83 -1.07 1.65 -5.44
CA ALA A 83 -2.25 2.00 -6.24
C ALA A 83 -3.57 1.45 -5.68
N ALA A 84 -3.55 0.24 -5.14
CA ALA A 84 -4.77 -0.51 -4.78
C ALA A 84 -4.76 -1.11 -3.36
N GLY A 85 -3.61 -1.15 -2.71
CA GLY A 85 -3.44 -1.66 -1.34
C GLY A 85 -3.60 -3.18 -1.20
N ASP A 86 -3.81 -3.91 -2.30
CA ASP A 86 -3.97 -5.35 -2.37
C ASP A 86 -3.56 -5.87 -3.76
N GLY A 87 -3.58 -7.20 -3.99
CA GLY A 87 -3.29 -7.84 -5.29
C GLY A 87 -1.80 -7.96 -5.64
N THR A 88 -0.92 -7.75 -4.70
CA THR A 88 0.54 -7.76 -4.88
C THR A 88 1.08 -9.13 -5.30
N THR A 89 0.52 -10.21 -4.77
CA THR A 89 0.81 -11.59 -5.16
C THR A 89 0.41 -11.86 -6.61
N THR A 90 -0.81 -11.47 -6.99
CA THR A 90 -1.33 -11.61 -8.36
C THR A 90 -0.48 -10.82 -9.35
N ALA A 91 -0.07 -9.60 -9.00
CA ALA A 91 0.79 -8.76 -9.85
C ALA A 91 2.17 -9.40 -10.07
N SER A 92 2.79 -9.93 -9.03
CA SER A 92 4.08 -10.62 -9.09
C SER A 92 4.01 -11.88 -9.96
N LEU A 93 2.95 -12.66 -9.84
CA LEU A 93 2.69 -13.86 -10.65
C LEU A 93 2.47 -13.52 -12.12
N LEU A 94 1.66 -12.48 -12.42
CA LEU A 94 1.44 -12.02 -13.79
C LEU A 94 2.74 -11.51 -14.42
N ALA A 95 3.56 -10.75 -13.67
CA ALA A 95 4.86 -10.30 -14.15
C ALA A 95 5.78 -11.49 -14.51
N GLN A 96 5.86 -12.50 -13.66
CA GLN A 96 6.58 -13.73 -13.94
C GLN A 96 6.07 -14.40 -15.23
N ALA A 97 4.75 -14.52 -15.39
CA ALA A 97 4.14 -15.14 -16.55
C ALA A 97 4.47 -14.40 -17.85
N PHE A 98 4.32 -13.08 -17.86
CA PHE A 98 4.68 -12.24 -19.00
C PHE A 98 6.16 -12.36 -19.36
N ILE A 99 7.06 -12.27 -18.38
CA ILE A 99 8.51 -12.36 -18.60
C ILE A 99 8.88 -13.74 -19.11
N ARG A 100 8.39 -14.81 -18.48
CA ARG A 100 8.67 -16.19 -18.85
C ARG A 100 8.23 -16.50 -20.29
N GLU A 101 7.00 -16.15 -20.65
CA GLU A 101 6.48 -16.39 -22.00
C GLU A 101 7.13 -15.46 -23.03
N GLY A 102 7.37 -14.19 -22.66
CA GLY A 102 8.06 -13.23 -23.53
C GLY A 102 9.50 -13.63 -23.83
N MET A 103 10.27 -14.05 -22.83
CA MET A 103 11.67 -14.50 -23.02
C MET A 103 11.80 -15.70 -23.95
N LYS A 104 10.85 -16.65 -23.93
CA LYS A 104 10.81 -17.77 -24.89
C LYS A 104 10.72 -17.27 -26.34
N ASN A 105 9.86 -16.29 -26.59
CA ASN A 105 9.67 -15.71 -27.91
C ASN A 105 10.84 -14.83 -28.36
N VAL A 106 11.44 -14.05 -27.45
CA VAL A 106 12.66 -13.28 -27.73
C VAL A 106 13.83 -14.22 -28.05
N ALA A 107 13.99 -15.33 -27.32
CA ALA A 107 14.99 -16.35 -27.62
C ALA A 107 14.76 -17.04 -28.98
N ALA A 108 13.49 -17.14 -29.42
CA ALA A 108 13.12 -17.64 -30.74
C ALA A 108 13.30 -16.61 -31.89
N GLY A 109 13.77 -15.39 -31.58
CA GLY A 109 14.08 -14.36 -32.57
C GLY A 109 13.00 -13.30 -32.77
N ALA A 110 11.94 -13.26 -31.96
CA ALA A 110 10.94 -12.20 -32.02
C ALA A 110 11.54 -10.84 -31.59
N ASN A 111 11.13 -9.76 -32.26
CA ASN A 111 11.58 -8.42 -31.97
C ASN A 111 10.93 -7.90 -30.67
N PRO A 112 11.71 -7.68 -29.58
CA PRO A 112 11.14 -7.32 -28.27
C PRO A 112 10.41 -5.96 -28.28
N MET A 113 10.80 -5.02 -29.13
CA MET A 113 10.13 -3.72 -29.24
C MET A 113 8.76 -3.84 -29.90
N VAL A 114 8.60 -4.82 -30.81
CA VAL A 114 7.30 -5.11 -31.46
C VAL A 114 6.41 -5.94 -30.54
N LEU A 115 6.99 -6.94 -29.84
CA LEU A 115 6.30 -7.68 -28.78
C LEU A 115 5.69 -6.74 -27.74
N ARG A 116 6.46 -5.78 -27.26
CA ARG A 116 6.00 -4.77 -26.29
C ARG A 116 4.75 -4.03 -26.76
N ARG A 117 4.66 -3.65 -28.05
CA ARG A 117 3.46 -3.00 -28.61
C ARG A 117 2.25 -3.93 -28.59
N GLY A 118 2.46 -5.19 -28.97
CA GLY A 118 1.40 -6.20 -28.92
C GLY A 118 0.89 -6.46 -27.49
N ILE A 119 1.81 -6.55 -26.53
CA ILE A 119 1.47 -6.68 -25.09
C ILE A 119 0.64 -5.48 -24.64
N ALA A 120 1.07 -4.24 -24.95
CA ALA A 120 0.33 -3.03 -24.53
C ALA A 120 -1.10 -3.03 -25.07
N LYS A 121 -1.30 -3.28 -26.38
CA LYS A 121 -2.64 -3.34 -27.00
C LYS A 121 -3.54 -4.39 -26.34
N ALA A 122 -2.97 -5.56 -26.04
CA ALA A 122 -3.73 -6.66 -25.44
C ALA A 122 -4.09 -6.40 -23.96
N VAL A 123 -3.18 -5.75 -23.22
CA VAL A 123 -3.46 -5.32 -21.83
C VAL A 123 -4.53 -4.25 -21.79
N ASP A 124 -4.47 -3.26 -22.69
CA ASP A 124 -5.52 -2.24 -22.79
C ASP A 124 -6.89 -2.87 -23.08
N ARG A 125 -6.95 -3.83 -24.02
CA ARG A 125 -8.18 -4.58 -24.31
C ARG A 125 -8.68 -5.39 -23.11
N ALA A 126 -7.78 -6.06 -22.37
CA ALA A 126 -8.14 -6.79 -21.16
C ALA A 126 -8.69 -5.86 -20.07
N VAL A 127 -8.06 -4.68 -19.87
CA VAL A 127 -8.52 -3.67 -18.92
C VAL A 127 -9.90 -3.11 -19.28
N GLU A 128 -10.16 -2.84 -20.57
CA GLU A 128 -11.49 -2.45 -21.04
C GLU A 128 -12.55 -3.52 -20.69
N THR A 129 -12.20 -4.80 -20.90
CA THR A 129 -13.10 -5.92 -20.59
C THR A 129 -13.31 -6.07 -19.08
N LEU A 130 -12.26 -5.93 -18.26
CA LEU A 130 -12.39 -5.93 -16.80
C LEU A 130 -13.36 -4.84 -16.33
N LYS A 131 -13.22 -3.61 -16.84
CA LYS A 131 -14.11 -2.50 -16.51
C LYS A 131 -15.55 -2.72 -17.01
N ALA A 132 -15.72 -3.30 -18.19
CA ALA A 132 -17.04 -3.62 -18.74
C ALA A 132 -17.77 -4.69 -17.92
N ASN A 133 -17.04 -5.65 -17.36
CA ASN A 133 -17.57 -6.72 -16.51
C ASN A 133 -17.73 -6.31 -15.04
N SER A 134 -17.27 -5.10 -14.67
CA SER A 134 -17.34 -4.61 -13.30
C SER A 134 -18.78 -4.31 -12.90
N LYS A 135 -19.15 -4.71 -11.68
CA LYS A 135 -20.42 -4.39 -11.03
C LYS A 135 -20.17 -3.42 -9.88
N LYS A 136 -21.06 -2.47 -9.70
CA LYS A 136 -21.01 -1.57 -8.53
C LYS A 136 -21.27 -2.37 -7.25
N VAL A 137 -20.60 -1.99 -6.17
CA VAL A 137 -20.85 -2.52 -4.83
C VAL A 137 -22.25 -2.09 -4.38
N ASN A 138 -23.07 -3.04 -3.94
CA ASN A 138 -24.42 -2.82 -3.48
C ASN A 138 -24.53 -3.11 -1.97
N GLY A 139 -24.36 -2.04 -1.16
CA GLY A 139 -24.59 -2.13 0.28
C GLY A 139 -23.47 -2.84 1.07
N THR A 140 -23.76 -3.02 2.34
CA THR A 140 -22.81 -3.53 3.36
C THR A 140 -22.43 -5.01 3.13
N GLU A 141 -23.34 -5.79 2.52
CA GLU A 141 -23.11 -7.23 2.27
C GLU A 141 -21.99 -7.47 1.24
N ASP A 142 -21.96 -6.71 0.12
CA ASP A 142 -20.88 -6.84 -0.86
C ASP A 142 -19.54 -6.38 -0.28
N ILE A 143 -19.53 -5.34 0.56
CA ILE A 143 -18.34 -4.90 1.29
C ILE A 143 -17.84 -6.01 2.21
N ALA A 144 -18.76 -6.67 2.94
CA ALA A 144 -18.41 -7.78 3.83
C ALA A 144 -17.81 -8.95 3.05
N ARG A 145 -18.35 -9.27 1.85
CA ARG A 145 -17.81 -10.33 0.97
C ARG A 145 -16.42 -10.02 0.47
N VAL A 146 -16.19 -8.79 -0.02
CA VAL A 146 -14.83 -8.35 -0.45
C VAL A 146 -13.85 -8.47 0.72
N GLY A 147 -14.21 -7.94 1.89
CA GLY A 147 -13.38 -8.02 3.08
C GLY A 147 -13.11 -9.48 3.52
N THR A 148 -14.11 -10.36 3.41
CA THR A 148 -13.99 -11.78 3.72
C THR A 148 -13.02 -12.49 2.76
N ILE A 149 -13.11 -12.23 1.48
CA ILE A 149 -12.22 -12.84 0.48
C ILE A 149 -10.77 -12.38 0.67
N SER A 150 -10.54 -11.10 0.86
CA SER A 150 -9.21 -10.55 1.06
C SER A 150 -8.59 -10.98 2.39
N ALA A 151 -9.36 -10.96 3.49
CA ALA A 151 -8.88 -11.41 4.80
C ALA A 151 -8.86 -12.94 4.97
N GLY A 152 -9.56 -13.71 4.14
CA GLY A 152 -9.79 -15.14 4.36
C GLY A 152 -10.60 -15.45 5.63
N ASP A 153 -11.35 -14.48 6.17
CA ASP A 153 -12.06 -14.56 7.45
C ASP A 153 -13.35 -13.74 7.41
N GLU A 154 -14.50 -14.42 7.59
CA GLU A 154 -15.82 -13.78 7.55
C GLU A 154 -16.03 -12.79 8.71
N VAL A 155 -15.45 -13.05 9.87
CA VAL A 155 -15.55 -12.16 11.03
C VAL A 155 -14.88 -10.83 10.73
N ILE A 156 -13.70 -10.86 10.12
CA ILE A 156 -12.96 -9.66 9.69
C ILE A 156 -13.75 -8.90 8.61
N GLY A 157 -14.28 -9.61 7.61
CA GLY A 157 -15.08 -8.97 6.55
C GLY A 157 -16.31 -8.23 7.10
N ARG A 158 -17.04 -8.84 8.01
CA ARG A 158 -18.20 -8.19 8.68
C ARG A 158 -17.77 -7.03 9.59
N LEU A 159 -16.63 -7.14 10.25
CA LEU A 159 -16.09 -6.07 11.09
C LEU A 159 -15.76 -4.82 10.26
N ILE A 160 -15.10 -5.01 9.10
CA ILE A 160 -14.77 -3.92 8.17
C ILE A 160 -16.05 -3.29 7.62
N ALA A 161 -17.00 -4.09 7.15
CA ALA A 161 -18.27 -3.59 6.63
C ALA A 161 -19.05 -2.79 7.68
N GLY A 162 -19.12 -3.28 8.92
CA GLY A 162 -19.74 -2.55 10.04
C GLY A 162 -18.98 -1.27 10.43
N ALA A 163 -17.67 -1.23 10.27
CA ALA A 163 -16.88 -0.01 10.46
C ALA A 163 -17.16 1.01 9.36
N MET A 164 -17.22 0.57 8.08
CA MET A 164 -17.57 1.44 6.94
C MET A 164 -18.98 2.00 7.02
N GLU A 165 -19.93 1.23 7.55
CA GLU A 165 -21.32 1.71 7.74
C GLU A 165 -21.45 2.80 8.82
N LYS A 166 -20.62 2.70 9.88
CA LYS A 166 -20.62 3.66 11.00
C LYS A 166 -20.01 5.01 10.66
N VAL A 167 -19.07 5.05 9.71
CA VAL A 167 -18.48 6.29 9.23
C VAL A 167 -19.15 6.72 7.94
N THR A 168 -19.17 8.03 7.66
CA THR A 168 -19.70 8.52 6.39
C THR A 168 -18.85 8.05 5.21
N ALA A 169 -19.33 8.26 3.96
CA ALA A 169 -18.60 7.88 2.76
C ALA A 169 -17.16 8.44 2.71
N ASP A 170 -16.93 9.60 3.32
CA ASP A 170 -15.62 10.23 3.46
C ASP A 170 -14.93 9.90 4.80
N GLY A 171 -15.53 9.01 5.60
CA GLY A 171 -15.01 8.61 6.91
C GLY A 171 -13.75 7.76 6.81
N VAL A 172 -12.88 7.92 7.78
CA VAL A 172 -11.58 7.23 7.83
C VAL A 172 -11.66 6.01 8.72
N ILE A 173 -11.04 4.91 8.28
CA ILE A 173 -10.87 3.71 9.08
C ILE A 173 -9.37 3.49 9.29
N THR A 174 -8.97 3.33 10.55
CA THR A 174 -7.60 2.99 10.96
C THR A 174 -7.56 1.62 11.63
N VAL A 175 -6.40 0.97 11.57
CA VAL A 175 -6.16 -0.31 12.22
C VAL A 175 -5.08 -0.13 13.28
N GLU A 176 -5.39 -0.52 14.51
CA GLU A 176 -4.50 -0.39 15.66
C GLU A 176 -4.38 -1.71 16.43
N GLU A 177 -3.31 -1.84 17.19
CA GLU A 177 -3.12 -2.98 18.08
C GLU A 177 -3.96 -2.83 19.34
N SER A 178 -4.70 -3.89 19.70
CA SER A 178 -5.45 -3.95 20.95
C SER A 178 -4.55 -4.35 22.11
N LYS A 179 -4.82 -3.83 23.29
CA LYS A 179 -4.22 -4.32 24.55
C LYS A 179 -4.90 -5.59 25.05
N SER A 180 -6.03 -5.98 24.47
CA SER A 180 -6.77 -7.20 24.78
C SER A 180 -6.64 -8.23 23.67
N ALA A 181 -6.98 -9.49 23.93
CA ALA A 181 -7.00 -10.53 22.91
C ALA A 181 -8.18 -10.41 21.92
N GLU A 182 -9.14 -9.54 22.21
CA GLU A 182 -10.34 -9.38 21.39
C GLU A 182 -10.12 -8.35 20.28
N THR A 183 -10.64 -8.67 19.10
CA THR A 183 -10.69 -7.76 17.95
C THR A 183 -12.06 -7.10 17.89
N GLY A 184 -12.10 -5.78 17.73
CA GLY A 184 -13.34 -5.02 17.67
C GLY A 184 -13.19 -3.69 16.92
N SER A 185 -14.28 -2.95 16.75
CA SER A 185 -14.27 -1.63 16.14
C SER A 185 -15.00 -0.61 17.01
N GLU A 186 -14.43 0.58 17.12
CA GLU A 186 -15.07 1.75 17.75
C GLU A 186 -14.98 2.96 16.82
N VAL A 187 -15.88 3.92 17.03
CA VAL A 187 -15.81 5.21 16.34
C VAL A 187 -15.41 6.27 17.35
N VAL A 188 -14.40 7.05 17.01
CA VAL A 188 -13.85 8.11 17.86
C VAL A 188 -13.86 9.44 17.12
N GLU A 189 -13.78 10.54 17.86
CA GLU A 189 -13.59 11.87 17.27
C GLU A 189 -12.25 11.93 16.53
N GLY A 190 -12.26 12.42 15.31
CA GLY A 190 -11.05 12.48 14.51
C GLY A 190 -11.30 13.01 13.10
N MET A 191 -10.22 13.27 12.37
CA MET A 191 -10.30 13.70 10.98
C MET A 191 -9.06 13.32 10.18
N GLN A 192 -9.20 13.24 8.87
CA GLN A 192 -8.09 13.12 7.93
C GLN A 192 -8.05 14.31 6.98
N PHE A 193 -6.82 14.73 6.62
CA PHE A 193 -6.61 15.72 5.58
C PHE A 193 -5.44 15.35 4.65
N ASP A 194 -5.50 15.84 3.42
CA ASP A 194 -4.63 15.45 2.31
C ASP A 194 -3.30 16.21 2.34
N ARG A 195 -2.52 16.00 3.40
CA ARG A 195 -1.13 16.46 3.56
C ARG A 195 -0.37 15.43 4.35
N GLY A 196 0.75 14.99 3.82
CA GLY A 196 1.65 14.06 4.48
C GLY A 196 2.85 14.76 5.14
N TYR A 197 3.81 13.97 5.59
CA TYR A 197 5.04 14.47 6.20
C TYR A 197 5.86 15.30 5.21
N ILE A 198 6.55 16.34 5.72
CA ILE A 198 7.41 17.22 4.91
C ILE A 198 8.66 16.47 4.43
N SER A 199 9.17 15.53 5.24
CA SER A 199 10.36 14.76 4.91
C SER A 199 10.22 13.28 5.27
N PRO A 200 10.65 12.35 4.38
CA PRO A 200 10.67 10.92 4.64
C PRO A 200 11.52 10.53 5.87
N TYR A 201 12.51 11.34 6.25
CA TYR A 201 13.32 11.11 7.45
C TYR A 201 12.55 11.28 8.77
N MET A 202 11.31 11.77 8.71
CA MET A 202 10.44 11.93 9.88
C MET A 202 9.56 10.70 10.16
N VAL A 203 9.59 9.66 9.33
CA VAL A 203 8.81 8.43 9.55
C VAL A 203 9.30 7.68 10.79
N THR A 204 8.37 7.02 11.49
CA THR A 204 8.68 6.15 12.64
C THR A 204 8.69 4.68 12.25
N ASP A 205 7.96 4.33 11.20
CA ASP A 205 7.93 3.01 10.56
C ASP A 205 8.49 3.14 9.13
N THR A 206 9.71 2.67 8.94
CA THR A 206 10.42 2.74 7.65
C THR A 206 9.89 1.73 6.64
N ASP A 207 9.31 0.62 7.08
CA ASP A 207 8.79 -0.42 6.20
C ASP A 207 7.50 0.02 5.51
N LYS A 208 6.63 0.71 6.27
CA LYS A 208 5.38 1.31 5.77
C LYS A 208 5.53 2.73 5.28
N MET A 209 6.69 3.36 5.49
CA MET A 209 6.92 4.80 5.24
C MET A 209 5.86 5.68 5.92
N GLU A 210 5.54 5.36 7.18
CA GLU A 210 4.56 6.06 8.00
C GLU A 210 5.18 6.62 9.28
N ALA A 211 4.63 7.71 9.78
CA ALA A 211 4.89 8.19 11.12
C ALA A 211 3.64 8.00 11.98
N VAL A 212 3.78 7.20 13.04
CA VAL A 212 2.73 6.96 14.04
C VAL A 212 3.17 7.58 15.35
N ILE A 213 2.42 8.57 15.81
CA ILE A 213 2.73 9.35 17.00
C ILE A 213 1.61 9.15 18.02
N ASP A 214 1.85 8.33 19.03
CA ASP A 214 0.93 8.13 20.15
C ASP A 214 1.10 9.22 21.19
N ASP A 215 -0.01 9.61 21.84
CA ASP A 215 -0.09 10.69 22.83
C ASP A 215 0.53 12.00 22.30
N ALA A 216 0.15 12.34 21.05
CA ALA A 216 0.72 13.44 20.30
C ALA A 216 0.30 14.80 20.88
N TYR A 217 1.26 15.71 21.04
CA TYR A 217 1.02 17.14 21.12
C TYR A 217 1.04 17.75 19.72
N VAL A 218 0.13 18.66 19.42
CA VAL A 218 -0.06 19.20 18.07
C VAL A 218 0.12 20.71 18.11
N LEU A 219 1.20 21.22 17.51
CA LEU A 219 1.39 22.63 17.23
C LEU A 219 0.66 22.97 15.93
N ILE A 220 -0.23 23.96 15.98
CA ILE A 220 -1.05 24.38 14.85
C ILE A 220 -0.76 25.84 14.55
N THR A 221 -0.27 26.14 13.35
CA THR A 221 0.06 27.51 12.96
C THR A 221 -0.16 27.76 11.48
N ASP A 222 -0.55 28.97 11.12
CA ASP A 222 -0.61 29.45 9.73
C ASP A 222 0.72 30.06 9.26
N LYS A 223 1.73 30.10 10.15
CA LYS A 223 3.05 30.64 9.86
C LYS A 223 3.95 29.60 9.20
N LYS A 224 4.93 30.08 8.44
CA LYS A 224 6.04 29.29 7.93
C LYS A 224 7.17 29.28 8.97
N ILE A 225 7.75 28.11 9.22
CA ILE A 225 8.84 27.93 10.18
C ILE A 225 10.13 27.68 9.40
N SER A 226 10.98 28.68 9.28
CA SER A 226 12.28 28.59 8.60
C SER A 226 13.45 28.66 9.57
N ASN A 227 13.28 29.37 10.68
CA ASN A 227 14.28 29.56 11.73
C ASN A 227 13.89 28.76 12.99
N ILE A 228 14.81 27.88 13.44
CA ILE A 228 14.58 27.06 14.63
C ILE A 228 14.37 27.84 15.91
N GLN A 229 14.95 29.05 15.99
CA GLN A 229 14.86 29.93 17.17
C GLN A 229 13.42 30.36 17.49
N GLU A 230 12.54 30.37 16.48
CA GLU A 230 11.13 30.75 16.67
C GLU A 230 10.36 29.71 17.47
N VAL A 231 10.76 28.44 17.42
CA VAL A 231 10.08 27.33 18.10
C VAL A 231 10.94 26.70 19.20
N LEU A 232 12.18 27.14 19.36
CA LEU A 232 13.12 26.55 20.31
C LEU A 232 12.60 26.52 21.76
N PRO A 233 11.99 27.60 22.30
CA PRO A 233 11.46 27.58 23.68
C PRO A 233 10.38 26.51 23.88
N LEU A 234 9.55 26.27 22.86
CA LEU A 234 8.52 25.23 22.89
C LEU A 234 9.15 23.84 22.80
N LEU A 235 10.14 23.65 21.91
CA LEU A 235 10.83 22.36 21.76
C LEU A 235 11.53 21.95 23.06
N GLU A 236 12.17 22.90 23.76
CA GLU A 236 12.78 22.65 25.07
C GLU A 236 11.77 22.16 26.11
N GLN A 237 10.59 22.77 26.16
CA GLN A 237 9.49 22.31 27.03
C GLN A 237 9.02 20.90 26.68
N ILE A 238 8.88 20.58 25.38
CA ILE A 238 8.45 19.25 24.88
C ILE A 238 9.49 18.20 25.25
N VAL A 239 10.78 18.47 25.03
CA VAL A 239 11.89 17.57 25.37
C VAL A 239 11.95 17.33 26.88
N GLN A 240 11.88 18.39 27.70
CA GLN A 240 11.88 18.26 29.17
C GLN A 240 10.68 17.46 29.68
N ALA A 241 9.51 17.59 29.05
CA ALA A 241 8.32 16.85 29.38
C ALA A 241 8.31 15.40 28.83
N GLY A 242 9.31 15.02 28.01
CA GLY A 242 9.37 13.70 27.36
C GLY A 242 8.20 13.44 26.41
N LYS A 243 7.68 14.47 25.75
CA LYS A 243 6.50 14.39 24.88
C LYS A 243 6.87 14.29 23.41
N LYS A 244 5.91 13.80 22.60
CA LYS A 244 6.03 13.71 21.15
C LYS A 244 5.27 14.88 20.50
N LEU A 245 5.81 15.45 19.43
CA LEU A 245 5.25 16.65 18.79
C LEU A 245 4.91 16.41 17.32
N VAL A 246 3.72 16.81 16.93
CA VAL A 246 3.33 16.98 15.52
C VAL A 246 3.22 18.49 15.25
N ILE A 247 3.87 18.97 14.21
CA ILE A 247 3.83 20.38 13.78
C ILE A 247 2.98 20.45 12.52
N ILE A 248 1.89 21.18 12.57
CA ILE A 248 1.05 21.53 11.40
C ILE A 248 1.26 23.02 11.14
N ALA A 249 2.03 23.32 10.10
CA ALA A 249 2.43 24.69 9.76
C ALA A 249 2.20 24.97 8.27
N GLU A 250 2.21 26.23 7.85
CA GLU A 250 2.17 26.56 6.42
C GLU A 250 3.28 25.83 5.67
N ASP A 251 4.48 25.90 6.17
CA ASP A 251 5.65 25.10 5.74
C ASP A 251 6.68 25.03 6.87
N VAL A 252 7.53 24.01 6.83
CA VAL A 252 8.73 23.93 7.67
C VAL A 252 9.91 23.65 6.76
N GLU A 253 10.88 24.56 6.71
CA GLU A 253 11.98 24.46 5.76
C GLU A 253 13.32 24.94 6.35
N GLY A 254 14.37 24.88 5.54
CA GLY A 254 15.69 25.44 5.84
C GLY A 254 16.33 24.86 7.10
N GLU A 255 16.84 25.74 7.96
CA GLU A 255 17.52 25.39 9.20
C GLU A 255 16.57 24.67 10.19
N ALA A 256 15.33 25.12 10.29
CA ALA A 256 14.35 24.53 11.19
C ALA A 256 14.10 23.06 10.84
N LEU A 257 13.84 22.75 9.57
CA LEU A 257 13.60 21.36 9.12
C LEU A 257 14.82 20.48 9.37
N SER A 258 16.00 20.95 9.01
CA SER A 258 17.25 20.19 9.17
C SER A 258 17.53 19.89 10.65
N THR A 259 17.31 20.85 11.53
CA THR A 259 17.52 20.69 12.97
C THR A 259 16.52 19.68 13.57
N LEU A 260 15.24 19.75 13.19
CA LEU A 260 14.22 18.80 13.64
C LEU A 260 14.57 17.36 13.20
N ILE A 261 14.97 17.17 11.94
CA ILE A 261 15.37 15.86 11.41
C ILE A 261 16.59 15.31 12.16
N ILE A 262 17.64 16.11 12.36
CA ILE A 262 18.86 15.67 13.06
C ILE A 262 18.55 15.23 14.48
N ASN A 263 17.74 16.00 15.22
CA ASN A 263 17.38 15.67 16.60
C ASN A 263 16.50 14.41 16.67
N LYS A 264 15.58 14.23 15.73
CA LYS A 264 14.78 13.01 15.61
C LYS A 264 15.67 11.80 15.33
N LEU A 265 16.61 11.89 14.38
CA LEU A 265 17.54 10.80 14.04
C LEU A 265 18.49 10.45 15.19
N ARG A 266 18.86 11.44 16.02
CA ARG A 266 19.64 11.23 17.25
C ARG A 266 18.82 10.64 18.40
N GLY A 267 17.50 10.50 18.23
CA GLY A 267 16.62 10.02 19.29
C GLY A 267 16.39 11.00 20.44
N THR A 268 16.75 12.28 20.27
CA THR A 268 16.58 13.31 21.32
C THR A 268 15.11 13.54 21.63
N PHE A 269 14.26 13.61 20.60
CA PHE A 269 12.81 13.63 20.71
C PHE A 269 12.13 13.22 19.41
N THR A 270 10.87 12.79 19.51
CA THR A 270 10.06 12.41 18.35
C THR A 270 9.26 13.62 17.86
N CYS A 271 9.51 14.03 16.63
CA CYS A 271 8.81 15.14 15.99
C CYS A 271 8.51 14.82 14.53
N VAL A 272 7.31 15.20 14.08
CA VAL A 272 6.92 15.12 12.67
C VAL A 272 6.30 16.46 12.25
N ALA A 273 6.73 16.96 11.10
CA ALA A 273 6.19 18.19 10.52
C ALA A 273 5.35 17.88 9.28
N VAL A 274 4.21 18.52 9.18
CA VAL A 274 3.20 18.38 8.12
C VAL A 274 2.81 19.75 7.61
N LYS A 275 2.56 19.89 6.32
CA LYS A 275 2.00 21.13 5.76
C LYS A 275 0.53 21.29 6.13
N ALA A 276 0.14 22.50 6.49
CA ALA A 276 -1.26 22.84 6.76
C ALA A 276 -2.14 22.56 5.52
N PRO A 277 -3.33 21.99 5.71
CA PRO A 277 -4.26 21.74 4.61
C PRO A 277 -4.87 23.03 4.08
N GLY A 278 -5.22 23.06 2.78
CA GLY A 278 -5.83 24.19 2.12
C GLY A 278 -4.88 25.34 1.81
N PHE A 279 -5.44 26.45 1.30
CA PHE A 279 -4.73 27.68 0.95
C PHE A 279 -5.58 28.89 1.34
N GLY A 280 -4.91 30.03 1.64
CA GLY A 280 -5.59 31.29 1.99
C GLY A 280 -6.54 31.12 3.18
N ASP A 281 -7.74 31.73 3.09
CA ASP A 281 -8.72 31.70 4.18
C ASP A 281 -9.24 30.29 4.49
N ARG A 282 -9.29 29.40 3.52
CA ARG A 282 -9.63 27.98 3.73
C ARG A 282 -8.63 27.26 4.63
N ARG A 283 -7.33 27.60 4.51
CA ARG A 283 -6.30 27.07 5.43
C ARG A 283 -6.60 27.46 6.86
N LYS A 284 -6.93 28.73 7.10
CA LYS A 284 -7.28 29.22 8.44
C LYS A 284 -8.47 28.50 9.03
N ASP A 285 -9.49 28.29 8.22
CA ASP A 285 -10.67 27.55 8.63
C ASP A 285 -10.37 26.09 8.99
N MET A 286 -9.56 25.40 8.17
CA MET A 286 -9.16 24.01 8.44
C MET A 286 -8.25 23.92 9.67
N LEU A 287 -7.33 24.85 9.87
CA LEU A 287 -6.51 24.91 11.08
C LEU A 287 -7.37 25.12 12.33
N ARG A 288 -8.42 25.96 12.24
CA ARG A 288 -9.38 26.15 13.33
C ARG A 288 -10.18 24.87 13.63
N ASP A 289 -10.59 24.14 12.59
CA ASP A 289 -11.28 22.86 12.76
C ASP A 289 -10.36 21.83 13.46
N ILE A 290 -9.06 21.78 13.08
CA ILE A 290 -8.06 20.92 13.72
C ILE A 290 -7.84 21.36 15.19
N ALA A 291 -7.78 22.64 15.47
CA ALA A 291 -7.61 23.16 16.81
C ALA A 291 -8.79 22.78 17.73
N ILE A 292 -10.02 22.95 17.25
CA ILE A 292 -11.23 22.53 17.98
C ILE A 292 -11.23 21.03 18.24
N LEU A 293 -10.87 20.23 17.22
CA LEU A 293 -10.80 18.76 17.35
C LEU A 293 -9.77 18.31 18.38
N THR A 294 -8.63 18.99 18.46
CA THR A 294 -7.52 18.60 19.33
C THR A 294 -7.49 19.34 20.66
N GLY A 295 -8.37 20.32 20.85
CA GLY A 295 -8.42 21.16 22.06
C GLY A 295 -7.23 22.12 22.18
N GLY A 296 -6.62 22.51 21.05
CA GLY A 296 -5.50 23.46 20.99
C GLY A 296 -5.90 24.82 20.45
N GLU A 297 -4.91 25.70 20.30
CA GLU A 297 -5.05 27.03 19.72
C GLU A 297 -4.29 27.13 18.40
N VAL A 298 -4.82 27.90 17.44
CA VAL A 298 -4.08 28.26 16.22
C VAL A 298 -3.14 29.42 16.55
N ILE A 299 -1.85 29.16 16.43
CA ILE A 299 -0.82 30.21 16.63
C ILE A 299 -0.73 31.05 15.37
N THR A 300 -1.38 32.20 15.39
CA THR A 300 -1.46 33.13 14.25
C THR A 300 -1.27 34.60 14.71
N SER A 301 -0.66 35.38 13.84
CA SER A 301 -0.46 36.83 14.09
C SER A 301 -1.80 37.59 14.16
N GLU A 302 -2.86 37.09 13.55
CA GLU A 302 -4.19 37.70 13.62
C GLU A 302 -4.76 37.70 15.04
N LEU A 303 -4.40 36.70 15.84
CA LEU A 303 -4.76 36.62 17.27
C LEU A 303 -3.67 37.23 18.18
N GLY A 304 -2.62 37.81 17.62
CA GLY A 304 -1.49 38.38 18.38
C GLY A 304 -0.58 37.30 18.99
N LEU A 305 -0.67 36.03 18.52
CA LEU A 305 0.13 34.94 19.03
C LEU A 305 1.42 34.75 18.20
N GLU A 306 2.54 34.60 18.89
CA GLU A 306 3.84 34.39 18.30
C GLU A 306 4.39 32.99 18.65
N LEU A 307 5.08 32.35 17.68
CA LEU A 307 5.66 30.99 17.88
C LEU A 307 6.64 30.95 19.07
N LYS A 308 7.43 32.00 19.25
CA LYS A 308 8.43 32.11 20.33
C LYS A 308 7.83 32.16 21.75
N ASP A 309 6.57 32.61 21.85
CA ASP A 309 5.86 32.77 23.11
C ASP A 309 4.87 31.59 23.37
N THR A 310 4.85 30.60 22.46
CA THR A 310 3.95 29.45 22.55
C THR A 310 4.35 28.53 23.70
N THR A 311 3.36 28.07 24.45
CA THR A 311 3.51 27.13 25.57
C THR A 311 2.82 25.78 25.29
N ILE A 312 3.19 24.76 26.05
CA ILE A 312 2.55 23.42 25.93
C ILE A 312 1.02 23.50 26.15
N ALA A 313 0.53 24.42 26.96
CA ALA A 313 -0.91 24.55 27.24
C ALA A 313 -1.74 24.98 26.00
N GLN A 314 -1.13 25.61 25.02
CA GLN A 314 -1.78 26.03 23.78
C GLN A 314 -1.77 24.95 22.68
N LEU A 315 -1.02 23.87 22.92
CA LEU A 315 -0.94 22.77 21.96
C LEU A 315 -2.20 21.91 22.01
N GLY A 316 -2.67 21.50 20.83
CA GLY A 316 -3.65 20.45 20.72
C GLY A 316 -3.09 19.11 21.18
N ARG A 317 -3.98 18.16 21.46
CA ARG A 317 -3.63 16.79 21.84
C ARG A 317 -4.47 15.78 21.07
N ALA A 318 -3.88 14.65 20.77
CA ALA A 318 -4.58 13.52 20.17
C ALA A 318 -4.00 12.22 20.73
N ARG A 319 -4.84 11.20 20.87
CA ARG A 319 -4.40 9.88 21.29
C ARG A 319 -3.40 9.29 20.31
N GLN A 320 -3.64 9.48 19.01
CA GLN A 320 -2.70 9.07 17.96
C GLN A 320 -2.79 10.01 16.76
N VAL A 321 -1.66 10.29 16.12
CA VAL A 321 -1.60 10.92 14.80
C VAL A 321 -0.82 10.01 13.86
N LYS A 322 -1.47 9.57 12.77
CA LYS A 322 -0.89 8.73 11.73
C LYS A 322 -0.65 9.57 10.48
N ILE A 323 0.58 9.57 9.99
CA ILE A 323 1.01 10.41 8.87
C ILE A 323 1.72 9.54 7.85
N ASN A 324 1.25 9.55 6.62
CA ASN A 324 1.95 8.95 5.49
C ASN A 324 2.44 10.03 4.52
N LYS A 325 2.85 9.66 3.32
CA LYS A 325 3.34 10.58 2.29
C LYS A 325 2.28 11.62 1.86
N ASP A 326 1.02 11.22 1.83
CA ASP A 326 -0.06 11.98 1.20
C ASP A 326 -1.07 12.53 2.22
N ASN A 327 -1.25 11.84 3.37
CA ASN A 327 -2.32 12.11 4.32
C ASN A 327 -1.84 12.19 5.77
N THR A 328 -2.58 12.95 6.56
CA THR A 328 -2.48 13.00 8.02
C THR A 328 -3.83 12.68 8.63
N THR A 329 -3.88 11.67 9.49
CA THR A 329 -5.07 11.23 10.24
C THR A 329 -4.88 11.52 11.73
N ILE A 330 -5.75 12.33 12.30
CA ILE A 330 -5.84 12.60 13.74
C ILE A 330 -6.91 11.66 14.31
N VAL A 331 -6.54 10.86 15.28
CA VAL A 331 -7.41 9.86 15.91
C VAL A 331 -7.61 10.23 17.37
N ASP A 332 -8.87 10.34 17.79
CA ASP A 332 -9.26 10.62 19.18
C ASP A 332 -8.60 11.92 19.70
N GLY A 333 -9.01 13.04 19.06
CA GLY A 333 -8.59 14.36 19.48
C GLY A 333 -9.17 14.74 20.85
N ALA A 334 -8.41 15.45 21.66
CA ALA A 334 -8.80 15.82 23.02
C ALA A 334 -9.68 17.09 23.09
N GLY A 335 -10.30 17.50 21.98
CA GLY A 335 -11.22 18.64 21.92
C GLY A 335 -12.53 18.38 22.69
N ASP A 336 -13.20 19.47 23.08
CA ASP A 336 -14.53 19.37 23.73
C ASP A 336 -15.58 18.91 22.69
N PRO A 337 -16.27 17.78 22.92
CA PRO A 337 -17.32 17.30 22.02
C PRO A 337 -18.42 18.32 21.75
N THR A 338 -18.68 19.23 22.70
CA THR A 338 -19.68 20.31 22.55
C THR A 338 -19.21 21.35 21.53
N GLU A 339 -17.93 21.76 21.60
CA GLU A 339 -17.33 22.70 20.64
C GLU A 339 -17.27 22.09 19.25
N ILE A 340 -16.95 20.79 19.13
CA ILE A 340 -16.95 20.07 17.85
C ILE A 340 -18.36 20.08 17.24
N LYS A 341 -19.40 19.76 18.03
CA LYS A 341 -20.80 19.80 17.57
C LYS A 341 -21.24 21.20 17.16
N ASN A 342 -20.86 22.22 17.92
CA ASN A 342 -21.12 23.61 17.61
C ASN A 342 -20.46 23.99 16.26
N ARG A 343 -19.22 23.56 16.03
CA ARG A 343 -18.50 23.82 14.78
C ARG A 343 -19.16 23.12 13.59
N VAL A 344 -19.55 21.86 13.74
CA VAL A 344 -20.33 21.11 12.74
C VAL A 344 -21.63 21.86 12.39
N SER A 345 -22.35 22.38 13.38
CA SER A 345 -23.57 23.14 13.16
C SER A 345 -23.32 24.46 12.42
N GLN A 346 -22.22 25.17 12.73
CA GLN A 346 -21.80 26.37 11.99
C GLN A 346 -21.52 26.08 10.52
N ILE A 347 -20.80 24.98 10.23
CA ILE A 347 -20.48 24.60 8.85
C ILE A 347 -21.78 24.24 8.10
N ARG A 348 -22.73 23.52 8.72
CA ARG A 348 -24.04 23.22 8.12
C ARG A 348 -24.82 24.48 7.77
N ALA A 349 -24.89 25.44 8.68
CA ALA A 349 -25.55 26.71 8.42
C ALA A 349 -24.87 27.49 7.27
N ALA A 350 -23.53 27.45 7.18
CA ALA A 350 -22.79 28.05 6.08
C ALA A 350 -23.09 27.39 4.73
N ILE A 351 -23.28 26.07 4.68
CA ILE A 351 -23.69 25.32 3.47
C ILE A 351 -25.06 25.79 2.96
N GLU A 352 -26.02 26.03 3.87
CA GLU A 352 -27.37 26.48 3.51
C GLU A 352 -27.40 27.92 3.00
N THR A 353 -26.48 28.77 3.48
CA THR A 353 -26.45 30.19 3.15
C THR A 353 -25.56 30.56 1.97
N THR A 354 -24.63 29.68 1.59
CA THR A 354 -23.72 29.97 0.47
C THR A 354 -24.44 29.87 -0.89
N THR A 355 -24.15 30.85 -1.76
CA THR A 355 -24.68 30.91 -3.14
C THR A 355 -23.72 30.32 -4.17
N SER A 356 -22.45 30.10 -3.78
CA SER A 356 -21.40 29.53 -4.63
C SER A 356 -21.43 27.99 -4.55
N GLU A 357 -21.67 27.32 -5.67
CA GLU A 357 -21.61 25.84 -5.74
C GLU A 357 -20.25 25.30 -5.35
N PHE A 358 -19.17 25.97 -5.77
CA PHE A 358 -17.81 25.57 -5.41
C PHE A 358 -17.53 25.71 -3.90
N ASP A 359 -18.00 26.78 -3.27
CA ASP A 359 -17.84 26.94 -1.82
C ASP A 359 -18.73 25.97 -1.06
N ARG A 360 -19.92 25.67 -1.57
CA ARG A 360 -20.82 24.65 -1.01
C ARG A 360 -20.14 23.28 -1.02
N GLU A 361 -19.54 22.86 -2.14
CA GLU A 361 -18.79 21.61 -2.24
C GLU A 361 -17.66 21.55 -1.20
N LYS A 362 -16.88 22.62 -1.06
CA LYS A 362 -15.77 22.67 -0.10
C LYS A 362 -16.21 22.69 1.36
N LEU A 363 -17.34 23.30 1.65
CA LEU A 363 -17.95 23.25 2.98
C LEU A 363 -18.50 21.86 3.30
N GLN A 364 -19.07 21.17 2.30
CA GLN A 364 -19.52 19.77 2.46
C GLN A 364 -18.35 18.83 2.71
N GLU A 365 -17.24 18.97 1.97
CA GLU A 365 -16.00 18.22 2.21
C GLU A 365 -15.49 18.44 3.64
N ARG A 366 -15.45 19.69 4.12
CA ARG A 366 -15.04 20.03 5.49
C ARG A 366 -15.96 19.42 6.55
N LEU A 367 -17.29 19.50 6.30
CA LEU A 367 -18.29 18.90 7.17
C LEU A 367 -18.10 17.40 7.28
N ALA A 368 -17.90 16.71 6.15
CA ALA A 368 -17.68 15.27 6.12
C ALA A 368 -16.43 14.86 6.91
N LYS A 369 -15.32 15.60 6.75
CA LYS A 369 -14.07 15.35 7.48
C LYS A 369 -14.20 15.54 9.00
N LEU A 370 -14.95 16.54 9.46
CA LEU A 370 -15.11 16.82 10.88
C LEU A 370 -16.22 16.00 11.56
N ALA A 371 -17.34 15.77 10.86
CA ALA A 371 -18.51 15.07 11.40
C ALA A 371 -18.44 13.55 11.25
N GLY A 372 -17.61 13.04 10.33
CA GLY A 372 -17.51 11.61 10.02
C GLY A 372 -16.80 10.78 11.11
N GLY A 373 -15.97 11.40 11.92
CA GLY A 373 -15.13 10.70 12.89
C GLY A 373 -14.13 9.76 12.23
N VAL A 374 -13.47 8.94 13.06
CA VAL A 374 -12.56 7.88 12.62
C VAL A 374 -13.01 6.56 13.22
N ALA A 375 -13.27 5.55 12.37
CA ALA A 375 -13.46 4.19 12.85
C ALA A 375 -12.09 3.56 13.13
N VAL A 376 -11.91 3.05 14.34
CA VAL A 376 -10.69 2.38 14.78
C VAL A 376 -10.97 0.90 14.89
N ILE A 377 -10.31 0.08 14.08
CA ILE A 377 -10.32 -1.37 14.21
C ILE A 377 -9.17 -1.76 15.12
N LYS A 378 -9.50 -2.23 16.33
CA LYS A 378 -8.53 -2.72 17.32
C LYS A 378 -8.31 -4.21 17.11
N VAL A 379 -7.09 -4.59 16.79
CA VAL A 379 -6.71 -5.98 16.50
C VAL A 379 -6.15 -6.63 17.75
N GLY A 380 -6.83 -7.65 18.24
CA GLY A 380 -6.39 -8.44 19.39
C GLY A 380 -5.97 -9.85 18.97
N ALA A 381 -4.95 -10.39 19.63
CA ALA A 381 -4.48 -11.75 19.48
C ALA A 381 -3.76 -12.22 20.75
N ALA A 382 -3.53 -13.54 20.87
CA ALA A 382 -2.86 -14.13 22.03
C ALA A 382 -1.33 -13.91 22.01
N THR A 383 -0.75 -13.73 20.83
CA THR A 383 0.70 -13.54 20.63
C THR A 383 0.98 -12.35 19.72
N GLU A 384 2.16 -11.76 19.86
CA GLU A 384 2.60 -10.64 19.01
C GLU A 384 2.71 -11.05 17.53
N VAL A 385 3.14 -12.27 17.25
CA VAL A 385 3.26 -12.80 15.88
C VAL A 385 1.89 -12.90 15.21
N GLU A 386 0.89 -13.49 15.92
CA GLU A 386 -0.48 -13.58 15.43
C GLU A 386 -1.12 -12.20 15.26
N MET A 387 -0.87 -11.28 16.19
CA MET A 387 -1.40 -9.92 16.13
C MET A 387 -0.88 -9.16 14.90
N LYS A 388 0.41 -9.24 14.61
CA LYS A 388 1.01 -8.62 13.43
C LYS A 388 0.46 -9.20 12.13
N GLU A 389 0.35 -10.53 12.04
CA GLU A 389 -0.23 -11.20 10.88
C GLU A 389 -1.68 -10.77 10.64
N LYS A 390 -2.49 -10.81 11.71
CA LYS A 390 -3.90 -10.44 11.66
C LYS A 390 -4.10 -8.95 11.30
N LYS A 391 -3.21 -8.07 11.80
CA LYS A 391 -3.23 -6.64 11.47
C LYS A 391 -2.96 -6.40 9.99
N LEU A 392 -1.93 -7.01 9.41
CA LEU A 392 -1.62 -6.90 7.98
C LEU A 392 -2.81 -7.37 7.14
N ARG A 393 -3.39 -8.51 7.48
CA ARG A 393 -4.54 -9.08 6.78
C ARG A 393 -5.79 -8.18 6.85
N ILE A 394 -6.04 -7.52 7.98
CA ILE A 394 -7.12 -6.54 8.11
C ILE A 394 -6.83 -5.27 7.30
N GLU A 395 -5.57 -4.80 7.27
CA GLU A 395 -5.17 -3.64 6.46
C GLU A 395 -5.38 -3.90 4.96
N ASP A 396 -4.99 -5.09 4.47
CA ASP A 396 -5.22 -5.50 3.08
C ASP A 396 -6.71 -5.57 2.73
N ALA A 397 -7.51 -6.20 3.60
CA ALA A 397 -8.95 -6.31 3.42
C ALA A 397 -9.65 -4.94 3.43
N LEU A 398 -9.20 -4.01 4.28
CA LEU A 398 -9.70 -2.64 4.28
C LEU A 398 -9.37 -1.90 2.98
N ASN A 399 -8.15 -2.05 2.47
CA ASN A 399 -7.76 -1.44 1.20
C ASN A 399 -8.51 -2.06 0.02
N ALA A 400 -8.69 -3.39 0.01
CA ALA A 400 -9.51 -4.08 -0.99
C ALA A 400 -10.96 -3.59 -0.99
N THR A 401 -11.57 -3.40 0.19
CA THR A 401 -12.94 -2.88 0.28
C THR A 401 -13.06 -1.44 -0.22
N LYS A 402 -12.09 -0.57 0.09
CA LYS A 402 -12.02 0.79 -0.47
C LYS A 402 -11.91 0.76 -2.00
N ALA A 403 -10.99 -0.05 -2.53
CA ALA A 403 -10.82 -0.22 -3.97
C ALA A 403 -12.09 -0.74 -4.67
N ALA A 404 -12.86 -1.62 -4.01
CA ALA A 404 -14.14 -2.11 -4.51
C ALA A 404 -15.21 -1.03 -4.56
N VAL A 405 -15.28 -0.16 -3.56
CA VAL A 405 -16.21 0.98 -3.55
C VAL A 405 -15.87 1.97 -4.66
N GLU A 406 -14.57 2.19 -4.94
CA GLU A 406 -14.11 3.14 -5.97
C GLU A 406 -14.42 2.68 -7.41
N GLU A 407 -14.06 1.44 -7.78
CA GLU A 407 -14.13 0.95 -9.18
C GLU A 407 -15.08 -0.25 -9.37
N GLY A 408 -15.76 -0.69 -8.32
CA GLY A 408 -16.64 -1.86 -8.38
C GLY A 408 -15.91 -3.18 -8.21
N ILE A 409 -16.63 -4.26 -8.46
CA ILE A 409 -16.22 -5.65 -8.23
C ILE A 409 -16.32 -6.49 -9.50
N VAL A 410 -15.42 -7.46 -9.63
CA VAL A 410 -15.40 -8.49 -10.67
C VAL A 410 -15.43 -9.89 -10.05
N SER A 411 -15.61 -10.93 -10.86
CA SER A 411 -15.49 -12.31 -10.38
C SER A 411 -14.08 -12.59 -9.87
N GLY A 412 -13.97 -13.12 -8.66
CA GLY A 412 -12.70 -13.40 -7.99
C GLY A 412 -12.05 -14.71 -8.46
N GLY A 413 -11.04 -15.15 -7.71
CA GLY A 413 -10.35 -16.42 -7.98
C GLY A 413 -9.62 -16.50 -9.32
N GLY A 414 -9.21 -15.36 -9.89
CA GLY A 414 -8.58 -15.27 -11.19
C GLY A 414 -9.54 -15.38 -12.38
N VAL A 415 -10.83 -15.59 -12.14
CA VAL A 415 -11.84 -15.78 -13.19
C VAL A 415 -12.05 -14.51 -14.03
N ALA A 416 -11.94 -13.33 -13.41
CA ALA A 416 -12.01 -12.06 -14.15
C ALA A 416 -10.97 -11.97 -15.28
N PHE A 417 -9.75 -12.47 -15.05
CA PHE A 417 -8.70 -12.53 -16.07
C PHE A 417 -9.04 -13.54 -17.18
N LEU A 418 -9.58 -14.73 -16.82
CA LEU A 418 -10.04 -15.72 -17.79
C LEU A 418 -11.14 -15.16 -18.70
N ASN A 419 -12.06 -14.38 -18.14
CA ASN A 419 -13.13 -13.73 -18.91
C ASN A 419 -12.62 -12.70 -19.92
N CYS A 420 -11.38 -12.18 -19.75
CA CYS A 420 -10.75 -11.26 -20.69
C CYS A 420 -10.11 -11.97 -21.90
N ILE A 421 -9.83 -13.27 -21.81
CA ILE A 421 -9.07 -14.00 -22.84
C ILE A 421 -9.76 -13.91 -24.17
N LYS A 422 -11.08 -14.12 -24.25
CA LYS A 422 -11.84 -14.05 -25.50
C LYS A 422 -11.67 -12.72 -26.22
N SER A 423 -11.77 -11.59 -25.50
CA SER A 423 -11.62 -10.26 -26.10
C SER A 423 -10.18 -10.00 -26.58
N VAL A 424 -9.19 -10.58 -25.90
CA VAL A 424 -7.78 -10.53 -26.35
C VAL A 424 -7.57 -11.42 -27.57
N GLU A 425 -8.18 -12.60 -27.65
CA GLU A 425 -8.14 -13.48 -28.82
C GLU A 425 -8.81 -12.84 -30.06
N GLU A 426 -9.93 -12.13 -29.87
CA GLU A 426 -10.55 -11.32 -30.92
C GLU A 426 -9.60 -10.21 -31.41
N LEU A 427 -8.87 -9.54 -30.53
CA LEU A 427 -7.82 -8.59 -30.91
C LEU A 427 -6.69 -9.29 -31.67
N CYS A 428 -6.27 -10.49 -31.27
CA CYS A 428 -5.24 -11.27 -31.96
C CYS A 428 -5.58 -11.51 -33.45
N ALA A 429 -6.85 -11.65 -33.79
CA ALA A 429 -7.28 -11.82 -35.18
C ALA A 429 -7.04 -10.57 -36.04
N THR A 430 -6.77 -9.42 -35.44
CA THR A 430 -6.50 -8.13 -36.14
C THR A 430 -5.01 -7.78 -36.19
N LEU A 431 -4.15 -8.58 -35.55
CA LEU A 431 -2.72 -8.31 -35.42
C LEU A 431 -1.91 -9.34 -36.22
N GLU A 432 -0.69 -8.95 -36.62
CA GLU A 432 0.23 -9.79 -37.39
C GLU A 432 1.64 -9.80 -36.76
N GLY A 433 2.44 -10.82 -37.14
CA GLY A 433 3.85 -10.93 -36.77
C GLY A 433 4.08 -10.90 -35.25
N ASP A 434 5.08 -10.15 -34.82
CA ASP A 434 5.48 -10.08 -33.41
C ASP A 434 4.48 -9.30 -32.54
N GLU A 435 3.65 -8.41 -33.12
CA GLU A 435 2.55 -7.80 -32.36
C GLU A 435 1.50 -8.84 -31.97
N LEU A 436 1.13 -9.74 -32.89
CA LEU A 436 0.26 -10.87 -32.63
C LEU A 436 0.86 -11.79 -31.54
N THR A 437 2.16 -12.06 -31.61
CA THR A 437 2.88 -12.85 -30.61
C THR A 437 2.82 -12.18 -29.24
N GLY A 438 3.00 -10.86 -29.16
CA GLY A 438 2.85 -10.09 -27.94
C GLY A 438 1.44 -10.22 -27.33
N ALA A 439 0.40 -10.12 -28.13
CA ALA A 439 -0.98 -10.29 -27.66
C ALA A 439 -1.27 -11.74 -27.17
N LYS A 440 -0.73 -12.75 -27.83
CA LYS A 440 -0.83 -14.17 -27.41
C LYS A 440 -0.13 -14.43 -26.07
N ILE A 441 0.99 -13.74 -25.78
CA ILE A 441 1.65 -13.81 -24.48
C ILE A 441 0.70 -13.32 -23.38
N VAL A 442 -0.04 -12.22 -23.62
CA VAL A 442 -1.03 -11.71 -22.66
C VAL A 442 -2.15 -12.74 -22.45
N ALA A 443 -2.77 -13.24 -23.52
CA ALA A 443 -3.85 -14.24 -23.41
C ALA A 443 -3.43 -15.45 -22.56
N LYS A 444 -2.18 -15.91 -22.72
CA LYS A 444 -1.65 -17.02 -21.94
C LYS A 444 -1.36 -16.66 -20.49
N ALA A 445 -0.81 -15.49 -20.24
CA ALA A 445 -0.52 -15.03 -18.88
C ALA A 445 -1.78 -14.80 -18.04
N LEU A 446 -2.91 -14.42 -18.66
CA LEU A 446 -4.20 -14.24 -17.98
C LEU A 446 -4.75 -15.55 -17.36
N GLU A 447 -4.24 -16.71 -17.74
CA GLU A 447 -4.60 -18.01 -17.14
C GLU A 447 -3.90 -18.24 -15.79
N GLU A 448 -2.72 -17.65 -15.57
CA GLU A 448 -1.85 -18.02 -14.46
C GLU A 448 -2.44 -17.77 -13.06
N PRO A 449 -3.21 -16.70 -12.78
CA PRO A 449 -3.81 -16.53 -11.46
C PRO A 449 -4.76 -17.67 -11.06
N ALA A 450 -5.68 -18.05 -11.94
CA ALA A 450 -6.58 -19.18 -11.70
C ALA A 450 -5.84 -20.52 -11.65
N ARG A 451 -4.81 -20.69 -12.50
CA ARG A 451 -3.93 -21.87 -12.51
C ARG A 451 -3.22 -22.03 -11.17
N GLN A 452 -2.64 -20.96 -10.66
CA GLN A 452 -1.90 -21.00 -9.41
C GLN A 452 -2.79 -21.28 -8.20
N ILE A 453 -4.00 -20.69 -8.16
CA ILE A 453 -4.99 -20.97 -7.10
C ILE A 453 -5.36 -22.45 -7.08
N ALA A 454 -5.61 -23.04 -8.25
CA ALA A 454 -5.90 -24.48 -8.36
C ALA A 454 -4.69 -25.33 -7.94
N ALA A 455 -3.47 -24.96 -8.35
CA ALA A 455 -2.23 -25.64 -7.96
C ALA A 455 -1.98 -25.59 -6.45
N ASN A 456 -2.20 -24.43 -5.81
CA ASN A 456 -2.09 -24.28 -4.35
C ASN A 456 -3.15 -25.14 -3.60
N ALA A 457 -4.28 -25.45 -4.26
CA ALA A 457 -5.28 -26.39 -3.76
C ALA A 457 -4.93 -27.87 -4.01
N GLY A 458 -3.80 -28.16 -4.67
CA GLY A 458 -3.37 -29.52 -4.97
C GLY A 458 -4.01 -30.11 -6.23
N LEU A 459 -4.56 -29.27 -7.10
CA LEU A 459 -5.27 -29.68 -8.32
C LEU A 459 -4.48 -29.30 -9.58
N GLU A 460 -4.77 -30.03 -10.69
CA GLU A 460 -4.19 -29.70 -11.99
C GLU A 460 -4.87 -28.45 -12.59
N GLY A 461 -4.18 -27.31 -12.55
CA GLY A 461 -4.72 -26.02 -12.98
C GLY A 461 -5.17 -25.98 -14.44
N ALA A 462 -4.52 -26.73 -15.33
CA ALA A 462 -4.90 -26.80 -16.74
C ALA A 462 -6.32 -27.36 -16.91
N VAL A 463 -6.67 -28.42 -16.17
CA VAL A 463 -8.00 -29.04 -16.20
C VAL A 463 -9.07 -28.09 -15.69
N VAL A 464 -8.76 -27.36 -14.59
CA VAL A 464 -9.69 -26.38 -14.02
C VAL A 464 -9.98 -25.25 -15.01
N ILE A 465 -8.93 -24.69 -15.63
CA ILE A 465 -9.07 -23.60 -16.61
C ILE A 465 -9.83 -24.05 -17.85
N ASP A 466 -9.51 -25.24 -18.41
CA ASP A 466 -10.20 -25.77 -19.59
C ASP A 466 -11.70 -25.88 -19.34
N LYS A 467 -12.10 -26.39 -18.17
CA LYS A 467 -13.51 -26.51 -17.81
C LYS A 467 -14.19 -25.14 -17.66
N ILE A 468 -13.53 -24.15 -17.08
CA ILE A 468 -14.09 -22.78 -16.96
C ILE A 468 -14.26 -22.14 -18.35
N LYS A 469 -13.25 -22.26 -19.22
CA LYS A 469 -13.29 -21.70 -20.58
C LYS A 469 -14.39 -22.32 -21.43
N ASN A 470 -14.63 -23.63 -21.33
CA ASN A 470 -15.62 -24.37 -22.12
C ASN A 470 -17.07 -24.05 -21.70
N GLU A 471 -17.32 -23.57 -20.50
CA GLU A 471 -18.66 -23.18 -20.07
C GLU A 471 -19.14 -21.86 -20.71
N HIS A 472 -18.23 -21.02 -21.21
CA HIS A 472 -18.51 -19.76 -21.89
C HIS A 472 -19.42 -18.78 -21.11
N LYS A 473 -19.54 -18.92 -19.79
CA LYS A 473 -20.35 -18.07 -18.92
C LYS A 473 -19.46 -17.13 -18.12
N VAL A 474 -19.68 -15.81 -18.26
CA VAL A 474 -19.00 -14.80 -17.46
C VAL A 474 -19.34 -14.99 -15.98
N GLY A 475 -18.31 -15.03 -15.12
CA GLY A 475 -18.47 -15.25 -13.70
C GLY A 475 -18.56 -16.71 -13.26
N PHE A 476 -18.62 -17.69 -14.18
CA PHE A 476 -18.48 -19.10 -13.84
C PHE A 476 -17.00 -19.41 -13.52
N GLY A 477 -16.76 -20.05 -12.39
CA GLY A 477 -15.42 -20.31 -11.90
C GLY A 477 -15.31 -21.49 -10.97
N PHE A 478 -14.14 -21.67 -10.40
CA PHE A 478 -13.82 -22.75 -9.48
C PHE A 478 -13.54 -22.20 -8.09
N ASP A 479 -14.36 -22.58 -7.11
CA ASP A 479 -14.12 -22.33 -5.69
C ASP A 479 -13.10 -23.34 -5.15
N ALA A 480 -11.88 -22.90 -4.96
CA ALA A 480 -10.78 -23.74 -4.47
C ALA A 480 -10.91 -24.12 -2.98
N ALA A 481 -11.74 -23.43 -2.20
CA ALA A 481 -11.99 -23.78 -0.81
C ALA A 481 -12.88 -25.04 -0.72
N THR A 482 -13.97 -25.07 -1.49
CA THR A 482 -14.96 -26.18 -1.49
C THR A 482 -14.76 -27.17 -2.62
N GLU A 483 -13.83 -26.91 -3.55
CA GLU A 483 -13.52 -27.70 -4.74
C GLU A 483 -14.72 -27.88 -5.69
N LYS A 484 -15.55 -26.84 -5.82
CA LYS A 484 -16.75 -26.85 -6.64
C LYS A 484 -16.70 -25.77 -7.72
N TYR A 485 -17.38 -26.05 -8.84
CA TYR A 485 -17.61 -25.06 -9.88
C TYR A 485 -18.90 -24.31 -9.57
N VAL A 486 -18.81 -22.98 -9.51
CA VAL A 486 -19.90 -22.11 -9.05
C VAL A 486 -19.97 -20.82 -9.87
N ASP A 487 -21.07 -20.10 -9.76
CA ASP A 487 -21.10 -18.69 -10.12
C ASP A 487 -20.39 -17.89 -9.02
N MET A 488 -19.28 -17.21 -9.37
CA MET A 488 -18.40 -16.57 -8.42
C MET A 488 -19.09 -15.39 -7.69
N PHE A 489 -19.98 -14.67 -8.39
CA PHE A 489 -20.73 -13.59 -7.75
C PHE A 489 -21.76 -14.12 -6.76
N GLU A 490 -22.50 -15.18 -7.11
CA GLU A 490 -23.48 -15.81 -6.21
C GLU A 490 -22.79 -16.43 -5.00
N ALA A 491 -21.65 -17.06 -5.21
CA ALA A 491 -20.82 -17.63 -4.13
C ALA A 491 -20.11 -16.57 -3.27
N GLY A 492 -20.19 -15.28 -3.65
CA GLY A 492 -19.51 -14.20 -2.93
C GLY A 492 -18.00 -14.14 -3.13
N ILE A 493 -17.45 -14.87 -4.11
CA ILE A 493 -16.03 -14.87 -4.46
C ILE A 493 -15.79 -13.76 -5.47
N ILE A 494 -15.43 -12.60 -4.99
CA ILE A 494 -15.34 -11.36 -5.75
C ILE A 494 -14.05 -10.61 -5.44
N ASP A 495 -13.46 -9.99 -6.46
CA ASP A 495 -12.25 -9.17 -6.36
C ASP A 495 -12.56 -7.71 -6.72
N PRO A 496 -11.88 -6.72 -6.13
CA PRO A 496 -12.00 -5.34 -6.56
C PRO A 496 -11.46 -5.15 -7.98
N THR A 497 -12.21 -4.45 -8.82
CA THR A 497 -11.79 -4.17 -10.22
C THR A 497 -10.48 -3.40 -10.27
N LYS A 498 -10.31 -2.41 -9.38
CA LYS A 498 -9.09 -1.60 -9.27
C LYS A 498 -7.86 -2.46 -8.98
N VAL A 499 -7.98 -3.44 -8.07
CA VAL A 499 -6.91 -4.38 -7.71
C VAL A 499 -6.49 -5.21 -8.92
N SER A 500 -7.46 -5.89 -9.57
CA SER A 500 -7.20 -6.74 -10.74
C SER A 500 -6.60 -5.95 -11.91
N ARG A 501 -7.12 -4.75 -12.19
CA ARG A 501 -6.63 -3.86 -13.24
C ARG A 501 -5.20 -3.38 -12.96
N SER A 502 -4.94 -2.89 -11.76
CA SER A 502 -3.62 -2.37 -11.37
C SER A 502 -2.56 -3.47 -11.39
N ALA A 503 -2.88 -4.66 -10.90
CA ALA A 503 -1.99 -5.81 -10.96
C ALA A 503 -1.60 -6.16 -12.41
N LEU A 504 -2.56 -6.20 -13.34
CA LEU A 504 -2.32 -6.49 -14.75
C LEU A 504 -1.44 -5.42 -15.42
N GLN A 505 -1.77 -4.14 -15.22
CA GLN A 505 -1.05 -3.02 -15.83
C GLN A 505 0.39 -2.91 -15.32
N ASN A 506 0.60 -3.00 -14.01
CA ASN A 506 1.93 -2.92 -13.41
C ASN A 506 2.81 -4.11 -13.82
N ALA A 507 2.25 -5.32 -13.82
CA ALA A 507 2.94 -6.51 -14.29
C ALA A 507 3.40 -6.38 -15.75
N ALA A 508 2.52 -5.95 -16.64
CA ALA A 508 2.82 -5.80 -18.06
C ALA A 508 3.83 -4.69 -18.32
N SER A 509 3.77 -3.58 -17.58
CA SER A 509 4.71 -2.45 -17.70
C SER A 509 6.14 -2.88 -17.42
N VAL A 510 6.37 -3.51 -16.28
CA VAL A 510 7.72 -3.98 -15.90
C VAL A 510 8.17 -5.14 -16.79
N ALA A 511 7.29 -6.10 -17.08
CA ALA A 511 7.62 -7.21 -17.98
C ALA A 511 8.05 -6.71 -19.37
N SER A 512 7.35 -5.73 -19.95
CA SER A 512 7.71 -5.12 -21.23
C SER A 512 9.09 -4.47 -21.20
N THR A 513 9.47 -3.86 -20.08
CA THR A 513 10.79 -3.27 -19.90
C THR A 513 11.88 -4.34 -19.80
N VAL A 514 11.62 -5.41 -19.04
CA VAL A 514 12.53 -6.56 -18.92
C VAL A 514 12.76 -7.23 -20.28
N LEU A 515 11.72 -7.43 -21.07
CA LEU A 515 11.82 -8.07 -22.40
C LEU A 515 12.64 -7.26 -23.40
N THR A 516 12.72 -5.94 -23.24
CA THR A 516 13.53 -5.05 -24.10
C THR A 516 14.97 -4.88 -23.60
N THR A 517 15.34 -5.49 -22.46
CA THR A 517 16.68 -5.40 -21.88
C THR A 517 17.63 -6.41 -22.54
N GLU A 518 18.81 -5.93 -22.95
CA GLU A 518 19.85 -6.73 -23.62
C GLU A 518 21.14 -6.83 -22.81
N SER A 519 21.36 -5.92 -21.85
CA SER A 519 22.57 -5.93 -21.03
C SER A 519 22.28 -5.54 -19.59
N LEU A 520 23.07 -6.09 -18.65
CA LEU A 520 23.08 -5.76 -17.23
C LEU A 520 24.41 -5.16 -16.86
N VAL A 521 24.38 -4.09 -16.08
CA VAL A 521 25.60 -3.44 -15.54
C VAL A 521 25.47 -3.35 -14.03
N PHE A 522 26.35 -4.03 -13.30
CA PHE A 522 26.31 -4.08 -11.84
C PHE A 522 27.73 -4.01 -11.25
N GLU A 523 27.84 -3.80 -9.95
CA GLU A 523 29.12 -3.74 -9.27
C GLU A 523 29.73 -5.13 -9.12
N LYS A 524 31.02 -5.28 -9.44
CA LYS A 524 31.73 -6.52 -9.20
C LYS A 524 31.88 -6.72 -7.70
N LYS A 525 31.42 -7.85 -7.19
CA LYS A 525 31.61 -8.23 -5.78
C LYS A 525 33.11 -8.32 -5.49
N GLU A 526 33.61 -7.55 -4.55
CA GLU A 526 35.00 -7.66 -4.11
C GLU A 526 35.13 -8.96 -3.30
N GLU A 527 35.93 -9.90 -3.80
CA GLU A 527 36.35 -11.01 -3.00
C GLU A 527 37.31 -10.45 -1.93
N HIS A 528 36.83 -10.29 -0.71
CA HIS A 528 37.72 -10.05 0.42
C HIS A 528 38.60 -11.30 0.59
N PRO A 529 39.93 -11.24 0.33
CA PRO A 529 40.77 -12.36 0.61
C PRO A 529 40.63 -12.67 2.10
N ALA A 530 40.44 -13.95 2.43
CA ALA A 530 40.42 -14.40 3.82
C ALA A 530 41.64 -13.85 4.52
N PRO A 531 41.56 -13.31 5.75
CA PRO A 531 42.72 -12.83 6.48
C PRO A 531 43.74 -13.96 6.54
N ALA A 532 44.95 -13.67 6.04
CA ALA A 532 46.04 -14.62 6.08
C ALA A 532 46.21 -15.08 7.53
N MET A 533 46.10 -16.39 7.79
CA MET A 533 46.42 -16.96 9.09
C MET A 533 47.84 -16.50 9.45
N PRO A 534 48.10 -16.00 10.67
CA PRO A 534 49.44 -15.71 11.09
C PRO A 534 50.27 -16.99 10.95
N ALA A 535 51.36 -16.92 10.20
CA ALA A 535 52.31 -18.02 10.12
C ALA A 535 52.75 -18.33 11.54
N ASP A 536 52.47 -19.54 11.97
CA ASP A 536 52.91 -20.09 13.27
C ASP A 536 54.41 -19.96 13.36
N GLY A 537 54.84 -18.97 14.14
CA GLY A 537 56.26 -18.72 14.40
C GLY A 537 56.84 -19.91 15.19
N GLY A 538 57.51 -20.80 14.48
CA GLY A 538 58.19 -21.92 15.06
C GLY A 538 59.06 -21.48 16.25
N MET A 539 58.70 -21.92 17.44
CA MET A 539 59.58 -21.89 18.62
C MET A 539 60.75 -22.83 18.36
N GLY A 540 61.83 -22.23 17.83
CA GLY A 540 63.20 -22.87 17.90
C GLY A 540 63.60 -23.01 19.35
N GLY A 541 63.88 -24.25 19.75
CA GLY A 541 64.35 -24.58 21.06
C GLY A 541 65.71 -23.93 21.36
N MET A 542 65.87 -23.58 22.61
CA MET A 542 67.22 -23.49 23.24
C MET A 542 67.15 -24.10 24.63
N TYR A 543 68.11 -24.96 24.84
CA TYR A 543 68.57 -25.69 25.99
C TYR A 543 68.28 -25.10 27.37
#